data_96bfe416200b73d2b543ac3356571efe
#
_entry.id   96bfe416200b73d2b543ac3356571efe
#
_cell.length_a   1.000
_cell.length_b   1.000
_cell.length_c   1.000
_cell.angle_alpha   90.00
_cell.angle_beta   90.00
_cell.angle_gamma   90.00
#
_symmetry.space_group_name_H-M   'P 1'
#
loop_
_entity.id
_entity.type
_entity.pdbx_description
1 polymer ?
#
loop_
_entity_poly.entity_id
_entity_poly.type
_entity_poly.pdbx_seq_one_letter_code
_entity_poly.pdbx_strand_id
1 'polypeptide(L)'
;MKKYLLIALIICGNLVAFSQSSSEQIIQEKATLPKPYHPEEDGLARIEELILQAKKDNKKILIQIGGNWCVWCLRFNHLVTTDPELKAILEKKYLYYHLNYSPENKNEKAFAKYGNPGEKYGYPAFLVLDKKGYLLATRKTEDMEAINGYDKDKVKKFLQGRLK
;
A
#
# COMPACT_ATOMS: atom_id res chain seq x y z
N MET A 1 -58.41 -26.22 -15.42
CA MET A 1 -57.02 -26.56 -15.07
C MET A 1 -56.01 -25.79 -15.96
N LYS A 2 -56.19 -24.49 -16.20
CA LYS A 2 -55.29 -23.67 -17.06
C LYS A 2 -54.84 -22.33 -16.42
N LYS A 3 -55.03 -22.12 -15.11
CA LYS A 3 -54.77 -20.84 -14.43
C LYS A 3 -53.50 -20.83 -13.55
N TYR A 4 -52.77 -21.93 -13.40
CA TYR A 4 -51.60 -22.01 -12.50
C TYR A 4 -50.24 -22.05 -13.22
N LEU A 5 -50.24 -21.99 -14.59
CA LEU A 5 -48.99 -22.10 -15.38
C LEU A 5 -48.30 -20.76 -15.64
N LEU A 6 -48.92 -19.61 -15.26
CA LEU A 6 -48.36 -18.26 -15.54
C LEU A 6 -47.65 -17.61 -14.34
N ILE A 7 -47.72 -18.21 -13.16
CA ILE A 7 -47.09 -17.63 -11.94
C ILE A 7 -45.68 -18.16 -11.72
N ALA A 8 -45.30 -19.29 -12.31
CA ALA A 8 -43.98 -19.88 -12.12
C ALA A 8 -42.86 -19.23 -12.94
N LEU A 9 -43.17 -18.37 -13.93
CA LEU A 9 -42.15 -17.77 -14.82
C LEU A 9 -41.62 -16.40 -14.38
N ILE A 10 -42.20 -15.79 -13.35
CA ILE A 10 -41.83 -14.44 -12.87
C ILE A 10 -40.80 -14.48 -11.72
N ILE A 11 -40.61 -15.64 -11.08
CA ILE A 11 -39.71 -15.78 -9.90
C ILE A 11 -38.22 -16.07 -10.30
N CYS A 12 -37.94 -16.52 -11.53
CA CYS A 12 -36.58 -16.82 -11.96
C CYS A 12 -35.78 -15.62 -12.49
N GLY A 13 -36.38 -14.43 -12.58
CA GLY A 13 -35.72 -13.24 -13.17
C GLY A 13 -34.89 -12.40 -12.22
N ASN A 14 -34.95 -12.61 -10.90
CA ASN A 14 -34.34 -11.70 -9.92
C ASN A 14 -33.13 -12.24 -9.15
N LEU A 15 -32.55 -13.37 -9.54
CA LEU A 15 -31.38 -13.97 -8.84
C LEU A 15 -30.06 -13.81 -9.56
N VAL A 16 -29.97 -13.00 -10.61
CA VAL A 16 -28.71 -12.80 -11.37
C VAL A 16 -27.94 -11.53 -10.97
N ALA A 17 -28.42 -10.77 -9.97
CA ALA A 17 -27.85 -9.45 -9.63
C ALA A 17 -26.84 -9.46 -8.45
N PHE A 18 -26.36 -10.58 -7.94
CA PHE A 18 -25.51 -10.61 -6.74
C PHE A 18 -24.25 -11.47 -6.86
N SER A 19 -23.55 -11.35 -7.96
CA SER A 19 -22.19 -11.87 -8.04
C SER A 19 -21.32 -10.94 -8.89
N GLN A 20 -21.22 -9.69 -8.48
CA GLN A 20 -19.99 -8.96 -8.86
C GLN A 20 -18.86 -9.69 -8.15
N SER A 21 -17.97 -10.31 -8.93
CA SER A 21 -16.87 -11.06 -8.37
C SER A 21 -16.01 -10.13 -7.52
N SER A 22 -15.44 -10.63 -6.43
CA SER A 22 -14.53 -9.87 -5.57
C SER A 22 -13.39 -9.21 -6.38
N SER A 23 -13.05 -9.76 -7.53
CA SER A 23 -12.08 -9.21 -8.49
C SER A 23 -12.53 -7.90 -9.14
N GLU A 24 -13.80 -7.79 -9.54
CA GLU A 24 -14.34 -6.54 -10.14
C GLU A 24 -14.36 -5.40 -9.12
N GLN A 25 -14.72 -5.70 -7.88
CA GLN A 25 -14.70 -4.71 -6.80
C GLN A 25 -13.28 -4.19 -6.54
N ILE A 26 -12.26 -5.08 -6.54
CA ILE A 26 -10.86 -4.69 -6.39
C ILE A 26 -10.38 -3.84 -7.58
N ILE A 27 -10.80 -4.16 -8.81
CA ILE A 27 -10.45 -3.37 -10.00
C ILE A 27 -11.04 -1.97 -9.90
N GLN A 28 -12.32 -1.85 -9.53
CA GLN A 28 -12.98 -0.55 -9.36
C GLN A 28 -12.34 0.25 -8.22
N GLU A 29 -12.09 -0.36 -7.09
CA GLU A 29 -11.41 0.28 -5.95
C GLU A 29 -10.03 0.80 -6.37
N LYS A 30 -9.22 -0.03 -7.04
CA LYS A 30 -7.92 0.41 -7.56
C LYS A 30 -8.02 1.59 -8.50
N ALA A 31 -9.08 1.70 -9.31
CA ALA A 31 -9.27 2.81 -10.24
C ALA A 31 -9.48 4.15 -9.52
N THR A 32 -10.08 4.14 -8.33
CA THR A 32 -10.40 5.36 -7.56
C THR A 32 -9.26 5.81 -6.64
N LEU A 33 -8.36 4.90 -6.25
CA LEU A 33 -7.27 5.22 -5.33
C LEU A 33 -6.11 5.95 -6.02
N PRO A 34 -5.45 6.92 -5.35
CA PRO A 34 -4.25 7.57 -5.86
C PRO A 34 -3.16 6.58 -6.28
N LYS A 35 -2.38 6.95 -7.30
CA LYS A 35 -1.28 6.13 -7.87
C LYS A 35 0.07 6.74 -7.50
N PRO A 36 0.60 6.50 -6.28
CA PRO A 36 1.77 7.22 -5.79
C PRO A 36 3.11 6.66 -6.26
N TYR A 37 3.11 5.53 -6.96
CA TYR A 37 4.34 4.93 -7.47
C TYR A 37 4.68 5.44 -8.85
N HIS A 38 5.96 5.74 -9.08
CA HIS A 38 6.53 6.31 -10.29
C HIS A 38 7.45 5.28 -10.98
N PRO A 39 6.94 4.50 -11.97
CA PRO A 39 7.76 3.50 -12.66
C PRO A 39 8.95 4.10 -13.44
N GLU A 40 8.87 5.37 -13.83
CA GLU A 40 9.92 6.09 -14.56
C GLU A 40 11.10 6.50 -13.68
N GLU A 41 10.98 6.41 -12.35
CA GLU A 41 11.96 6.94 -11.40
C GLU A 41 13.07 5.92 -11.10
N ASP A 42 14.34 6.36 -11.08
CA ASP A 42 15.43 5.59 -10.49
C ASP A 42 15.34 5.65 -8.97
N GLY A 43 14.82 4.57 -8.38
CA GLY A 43 14.57 4.49 -6.95
C GLY A 43 15.82 4.61 -6.10
N LEU A 44 16.98 4.17 -6.59
CA LEU A 44 18.23 4.30 -5.83
C LEU A 44 18.69 5.76 -5.78
N ALA A 45 18.70 6.45 -6.92
CA ALA A 45 19.01 7.87 -6.98
C ALA A 45 18.06 8.69 -6.09
N ARG A 46 16.77 8.39 -6.17
CA ARG A 46 15.78 9.07 -5.33
C ARG A 46 15.99 8.87 -3.84
N ILE A 47 16.35 7.66 -3.41
CA ILE A 47 16.68 7.39 -1.99
C ILE A 47 17.92 8.19 -1.56
N GLU A 48 18.92 8.36 -2.42
CA GLU A 48 20.12 9.16 -2.12
C GLU A 48 19.77 10.65 -1.92
N GLU A 49 18.90 11.21 -2.75
CA GLU A 49 18.37 12.56 -2.56
C GLU A 49 17.60 12.71 -1.24
N LEU A 50 16.72 11.72 -0.94
CA LEU A 50 15.95 11.70 0.31
C LEU A 50 16.86 11.63 1.54
N ILE A 51 17.99 10.95 1.49
CA ILE A 51 18.99 10.92 2.57
C ILE A 51 19.57 12.33 2.82
N LEU A 52 19.87 13.09 1.76
CA LEU A 52 20.35 14.47 1.91
C LEU A 52 19.28 15.34 2.57
N GLN A 53 18.02 15.22 2.13
CA GLN A 53 16.90 15.94 2.72
C GLN A 53 16.63 15.50 4.17
N ALA A 54 16.67 14.19 4.47
CA ALA A 54 16.44 13.65 5.81
C ALA A 54 17.47 14.16 6.84
N LYS A 55 18.74 14.34 6.42
CA LYS A 55 19.75 14.98 7.26
C LYS A 55 19.38 16.42 7.60
N LYS A 56 18.94 17.19 6.59
CA LYS A 56 18.55 18.61 6.75
C LYS A 56 17.33 18.75 7.65
N ASP A 57 16.31 17.93 7.42
CA ASP A 57 15.03 18.03 8.10
C ASP A 57 15.00 17.28 9.45
N ASN A 58 16.09 16.58 9.78
CA ASN A 58 16.19 15.69 10.95
C ASN A 58 15.08 14.64 11.04
N LYS A 59 14.70 14.06 9.89
CA LYS A 59 13.66 13.04 9.76
C LYS A 59 14.24 11.67 9.43
N LYS A 60 13.48 10.63 9.69
CA LYS A 60 13.68 9.29 9.13
C LYS A 60 13.10 9.22 7.72
N ILE A 61 13.43 8.15 6.99
CA ILE A 61 12.80 7.86 5.70
C ILE A 61 11.95 6.61 5.89
N LEU A 62 10.68 6.68 5.52
CA LEU A 62 9.78 5.53 5.42
C LEU A 62 9.58 5.22 3.94
N ILE A 63 10.12 4.08 3.50
CA ILE A 63 9.97 3.60 2.12
C ILE A 63 8.90 2.53 2.10
N GLN A 64 7.81 2.76 1.38
CA GLN A 64 6.81 1.76 1.05
C GLN A 64 7.17 1.13 -0.29
N ILE A 65 7.45 -0.17 -0.28
CA ILE A 65 7.79 -0.94 -1.46
C ILE A 65 6.52 -1.56 -2.04
N GLY A 66 6.33 -1.42 -3.35
CA GLY A 66 5.17 -1.98 -4.06
C GLY A 66 4.99 -1.41 -5.45
N GLY A 67 3.75 -1.23 -5.87
CA GLY A 67 3.41 -0.67 -7.17
C GLY A 67 1.94 -0.27 -7.25
N ASN A 68 1.59 0.48 -8.30
CA ASN A 68 0.21 0.89 -8.55
C ASN A 68 -0.74 -0.28 -8.89
N TRP A 69 -0.21 -1.46 -9.12
CA TRP A 69 -0.94 -2.71 -9.31
C TRP A 69 -1.43 -3.33 -7.99
N CYS A 70 -0.80 -3.00 -6.86
CA CYS A 70 -1.01 -3.60 -5.56
C CYS A 70 -2.09 -2.83 -4.77
N VAL A 71 -3.29 -3.39 -4.66
CA VAL A 71 -4.41 -2.74 -3.95
C VAL A 71 -4.09 -2.46 -2.49
N TRP A 72 -3.40 -3.37 -1.79
CA TRP A 72 -2.97 -3.19 -0.40
C TRP A 72 -1.99 -2.02 -0.24
N CYS A 73 -1.10 -1.83 -1.24
CA CYS A 73 -0.21 -0.69 -1.27
C CYS A 73 -0.98 0.64 -1.37
N LEU A 74 -1.98 0.67 -2.24
CA LEU A 74 -2.82 1.86 -2.44
C LEU A 74 -3.70 2.16 -1.22
N ARG A 75 -4.27 1.12 -0.59
CA ARG A 75 -5.06 1.25 0.66
C ARG A 75 -4.22 1.84 1.80
N PHE A 76 -2.99 1.35 1.99
CA PHE A 76 -2.11 1.89 3.03
C PHE A 76 -1.80 3.35 2.77
N ASN A 77 -1.36 3.68 1.55
CA ASN A 77 -1.11 5.07 1.16
C ASN A 77 -2.33 5.95 1.41
N HIS A 78 -3.51 5.52 0.95
CA HIS A 78 -4.75 6.27 1.15
C HIS A 78 -5.01 6.53 2.63
N LEU A 79 -4.94 5.50 3.47
CA LEU A 79 -5.18 5.63 4.91
C LEU A 79 -4.22 6.65 5.54
N VAL A 80 -2.91 6.52 5.34
CA VAL A 80 -1.93 7.37 6.04
C VAL A 80 -1.86 8.80 5.50
N THR A 81 -2.38 9.05 4.29
CA THR A 81 -2.41 10.39 3.68
C THR A 81 -3.73 11.11 3.87
N THR A 82 -4.83 10.41 4.18
CA THR A 82 -6.16 10.99 4.36
C THR A 82 -6.61 11.05 5.81
N ASP A 83 -6.18 10.11 6.67
CA ASP A 83 -6.46 10.19 8.11
C ASP A 83 -5.61 11.29 8.75
N PRO A 84 -6.21 12.33 9.37
CA PRO A 84 -5.47 13.50 9.87
C PRO A 84 -4.44 13.15 10.94
N GLU A 85 -4.72 12.17 11.80
CA GLU A 85 -3.82 11.77 12.87
C GLU A 85 -2.60 11.01 12.34
N LEU A 86 -2.83 10.05 11.45
CA LEU A 86 -1.75 9.27 10.84
C LEU A 86 -0.87 10.15 9.96
N LYS A 87 -1.49 11.02 9.17
CA LYS A 87 -0.79 12.01 8.34
C LYS A 87 0.11 12.91 9.17
N ALA A 88 -0.39 13.45 10.27
CA ALA A 88 0.41 14.32 11.15
C ALA A 88 1.63 13.57 11.73
N ILE A 89 1.48 12.31 12.12
CA ILE A 89 2.60 11.49 12.61
C ILE A 89 3.60 11.22 11.48
N LEU A 90 3.11 10.84 10.31
CA LEU A 90 3.91 10.53 9.13
C LEU A 90 4.77 11.75 8.73
N GLU A 91 4.13 12.90 8.51
CA GLU A 91 4.80 14.14 8.09
C GLU A 91 5.79 14.67 9.13
N LYS A 92 5.48 14.52 10.43
CA LYS A 92 6.38 14.95 11.50
C LYS A 92 7.66 14.12 11.57
N LYS A 93 7.57 12.81 11.33
CA LYS A 93 8.67 11.87 11.63
C LYS A 93 9.45 11.41 10.42
N TYR A 94 8.80 11.39 9.24
CA TYR A 94 9.33 10.71 8.07
C TYR A 94 9.31 11.59 6.82
N LEU A 95 10.27 11.34 5.94
CA LEU A 95 10.09 11.53 4.51
C LEU A 95 9.51 10.23 3.96
N TYR A 96 8.29 10.29 3.43
CA TYR A 96 7.58 9.13 2.94
C TYR A 96 7.81 8.96 1.45
N TYR A 97 8.23 7.76 1.03
CA TYR A 97 8.59 7.46 -0.34
C TYR A 97 8.00 6.13 -0.80
N HIS A 98 7.59 6.06 -2.06
CA HIS A 98 7.03 4.88 -2.70
C HIS A 98 8.04 4.31 -3.70
N LEU A 99 8.78 3.27 -3.30
CA LEU A 99 9.71 2.57 -4.17
C LEU A 99 8.94 1.62 -5.08
N ASN A 100 8.91 1.94 -6.39
CA ASN A 100 8.20 1.16 -7.38
C ASN A 100 8.86 -0.20 -7.63
N TYR A 101 8.00 -1.23 -7.76
CA TYR A 101 8.31 -2.53 -8.34
C TYR A 101 7.22 -2.88 -9.34
N SER A 102 7.55 -2.90 -10.62
CA SER A 102 6.62 -3.24 -11.71
C SER A 102 7.39 -3.87 -12.88
N PRO A 103 6.70 -4.48 -13.86
CA PRO A 103 7.34 -5.00 -15.07
C PRO A 103 8.18 -3.96 -15.81
N GLU A 104 7.75 -2.70 -15.80
CA GLU A 104 8.42 -1.58 -16.48
C GLU A 104 9.72 -1.17 -15.76
N ASN A 105 9.72 -1.27 -14.42
CA ASN A 105 10.89 -0.92 -13.61
C ASN A 105 10.86 -1.68 -12.29
N LYS A 106 11.75 -2.65 -12.16
CA LYS A 106 11.91 -3.45 -10.94
C LYS A 106 12.80 -2.78 -9.89
N ASN A 107 13.45 -1.68 -10.23
CA ASN A 107 14.39 -0.98 -9.34
C ASN A 107 15.43 -1.90 -8.69
N GLU A 108 15.98 -2.85 -9.45
CA GLU A 108 16.81 -3.97 -8.96
C GLU A 108 17.96 -3.52 -8.07
N LYS A 109 18.64 -2.42 -8.40
CA LYS A 109 19.74 -1.87 -7.60
C LYS A 109 19.28 -1.44 -6.21
N ALA A 110 18.14 -0.74 -6.13
CA ALA A 110 17.57 -0.32 -4.85
C ALA A 110 17.12 -1.54 -4.02
N PHE A 111 16.47 -2.51 -4.66
CA PHE A 111 16.04 -3.74 -4.00
C PHE A 111 17.23 -4.56 -3.47
N ALA A 112 18.27 -4.78 -4.28
CA ALA A 112 19.47 -5.51 -3.88
C ALA A 112 20.17 -4.85 -2.68
N LYS A 113 20.27 -3.50 -2.68
CA LYS A 113 20.88 -2.74 -1.58
C LYS A 113 20.22 -3.00 -0.23
N TYR A 114 18.91 -3.28 -0.21
CA TYR A 114 18.12 -3.49 1.02
C TYR A 114 17.66 -4.94 1.19
N GLY A 115 18.30 -5.90 0.50
CA GLY A 115 18.10 -7.34 0.71
C GLY A 115 16.80 -7.90 0.13
N ASN A 116 16.34 -7.35 -1.00
CA ASN A 116 15.16 -7.80 -1.76
C ASN A 116 13.90 -8.00 -0.90
N PRO A 117 13.46 -6.97 -0.15
CA PRO A 117 12.40 -7.13 0.85
C PRO A 117 11.05 -7.52 0.23
N GLY A 118 10.78 -7.19 -1.03
CA GLY A 118 9.55 -7.58 -1.72
C GLY A 118 9.46 -9.11 -1.93
N GLU A 119 10.56 -9.75 -2.28
CA GLU A 119 10.60 -11.22 -2.43
C GLU A 119 10.42 -11.93 -1.09
N LYS A 120 10.98 -11.33 -0.02
CA LYS A 120 10.97 -11.95 1.31
C LYS A 120 9.66 -11.74 2.08
N TYR A 121 9.02 -10.59 1.92
CA TYR A 121 7.89 -10.16 2.77
C TYR A 121 6.61 -9.85 1.98
N GLY A 122 6.63 -9.94 0.65
CA GLY A 122 5.50 -9.56 -0.19
C GLY A 122 5.33 -8.04 -0.32
N TYR A 123 4.16 -7.61 -0.79
CA TYR A 123 3.83 -6.21 -1.04
C TYR A 123 2.51 -5.79 -0.38
N PRO A 124 2.48 -4.62 0.30
CA PRO A 124 3.62 -3.76 0.53
C PRO A 124 4.57 -4.30 1.60
N ALA A 125 5.84 -3.97 1.46
CA ALA A 125 6.81 -4.06 2.54
C ALA A 125 7.33 -2.66 2.86
N PHE A 126 7.84 -2.46 4.07
CA PHE A 126 8.36 -1.16 4.50
C PHE A 126 9.81 -1.26 4.92
N LEU A 127 10.59 -0.27 4.49
CA LEU A 127 11.93 0.00 5.02
C LEU A 127 11.86 1.29 5.85
N VAL A 128 12.42 1.25 7.02
CA VAL A 128 12.63 2.43 7.85
C VAL A 128 14.13 2.73 7.86
N LEU A 129 14.53 3.85 7.29
CA LEU A 129 15.91 4.30 7.32
C LEU A 129 16.07 5.44 8.32
N ASP A 130 17.25 5.53 8.92
CA ASP A 130 17.64 6.73 9.65
C ASP A 130 17.98 7.88 8.68
N LYS A 131 18.23 9.06 9.21
CA LYS A 131 18.58 10.24 8.42
C LYS A 131 19.93 10.13 7.68
N LYS A 132 20.73 9.10 7.96
CA LYS A 132 21.99 8.81 7.27
C LYS A 132 21.85 7.73 6.21
N GLY A 133 20.63 7.13 6.07
CA GLY A 133 20.34 6.07 5.12
C GLY A 133 20.61 4.66 5.64
N TYR A 134 20.94 4.49 6.92
CA TYR A 134 21.10 3.17 7.52
C TYR A 134 19.73 2.53 7.76
N LEU A 135 19.58 1.27 7.35
CA LEU A 135 18.37 0.49 7.57
C LEU A 135 18.18 0.21 9.06
N LEU A 136 17.11 0.75 9.64
CA LEU A 136 16.72 0.52 11.03
C LEU A 136 15.79 -0.68 11.18
N ALA A 137 14.89 -0.87 10.21
CA ALA A 137 13.91 -1.95 10.23
C ALA A 137 13.35 -2.23 8.85
N THR A 138 13.04 -3.51 8.60
CA THR A 138 12.13 -3.95 7.53
C THR A 138 10.87 -4.45 8.19
N ARG A 139 9.69 -4.11 7.65
CA ARG A 139 8.38 -4.50 8.18
C ARG A 139 7.48 -5.02 7.07
N LYS A 140 6.78 -6.09 7.36
CA LYS A 140 5.64 -6.60 6.59
C LYS A 140 4.34 -5.96 7.10
N THR A 141 3.26 -6.13 6.39
CA THR A 141 1.97 -5.50 6.72
C THR A 141 1.00 -6.39 7.47
N GLU A 142 1.18 -7.70 7.46
CA GLU A 142 0.26 -8.69 8.05
C GLU A 142 -0.21 -8.33 9.46
N ASP A 143 0.70 -7.81 10.30
CA ASP A 143 0.38 -7.42 11.67
C ASP A 143 -0.54 -6.18 11.76
N MET A 144 -0.67 -5.43 10.65
CA MET A 144 -1.47 -4.21 10.57
C MET A 144 -2.75 -4.37 9.76
N GLU A 145 -2.93 -5.52 9.10
CA GLU A 145 -4.06 -5.77 8.22
C GLU A 145 -5.36 -5.99 8.99
N ALA A 146 -6.47 -5.59 8.36
CA ALA A 146 -7.84 -5.86 8.73
C ALA A 146 -8.55 -6.49 7.52
N ILE A 147 -9.85 -6.83 7.63
CA ILE A 147 -10.59 -7.59 6.60
C ILE A 147 -10.48 -6.95 5.21
N ASN A 148 -10.65 -5.62 5.10
CA ASN A 148 -10.64 -4.90 3.83
C ASN A 148 -9.70 -3.69 3.84
N GLY A 149 -8.58 -3.76 4.56
CA GLY A 149 -7.63 -2.65 4.66
C GLY A 149 -6.72 -2.79 5.88
N TYR A 150 -6.50 -1.70 6.59
CA TYR A 150 -5.57 -1.65 7.69
C TYR A 150 -6.25 -1.18 8.98
N ASP A 151 -5.83 -1.76 10.10
CA ASP A 151 -6.20 -1.31 11.44
C ASP A 151 -5.46 -0.02 11.77
N LYS A 152 -6.22 1.07 11.96
CA LYS A 152 -5.68 2.40 12.22
C LYS A 152 -4.76 2.44 13.44
N ASP A 153 -5.13 1.78 14.54
CA ASP A 153 -4.35 1.83 15.78
C ASP A 153 -3.02 1.07 15.64
N LYS A 154 -3.02 -0.03 14.90
CA LYS A 154 -1.80 -0.77 14.58
C LYS A 154 -0.89 0.03 13.64
N VAL A 155 -1.44 0.67 12.61
CA VAL A 155 -0.68 1.58 11.72
C VAL A 155 -0.13 2.77 12.52
N LYS A 156 -0.91 3.35 13.45
CA LYS A 156 -0.43 4.38 14.36
C LYS A 156 0.76 3.92 15.20
N LYS A 157 0.67 2.73 15.81
CA LYS A 157 1.78 2.14 16.58
C LYS A 157 3.01 1.94 15.71
N PHE A 158 2.84 1.46 14.48
CA PHE A 158 3.93 1.33 13.50
C PHE A 158 4.61 2.67 13.20
N LEU A 159 3.85 3.70 12.83
CA LEU A 159 4.38 5.04 12.55
C LEU A 159 5.05 5.68 13.78
N GLN A 160 4.61 5.33 14.97
CA GLN A 160 5.23 5.75 16.22
C GLN A 160 6.52 4.98 16.54
N GLY A 161 6.81 3.88 15.83
CA GLY A 161 7.93 2.98 16.10
C GLY A 161 7.69 2.06 17.30
N ARG A 162 6.43 1.76 17.62
CA ARG A 162 6.01 0.92 18.76
C ARG A 162 5.50 -0.46 18.37
N LEU A 163 5.33 -0.74 17.08
CA LEU A 163 4.98 -2.08 16.59
C LEU A 163 6.24 -2.93 16.60
N LYS A 164 6.21 -4.00 17.37
CA LYS A 164 7.33 -4.96 17.49
C LYS A 164 7.26 -6.00 16.38
#